data_7dcffd4ed082a47f3cd4029ffbe780e5
#
_entry.id   7dcffd4ed082a47f3cd4029ffbe780e5
#
_cell.length_a   1.000
_cell.length_b   1.000
_cell.length_c   1.000
_cell.angle_alpha   90.00
_cell.angle_beta   90.00
_cell.angle_gamma   90.00
#
_symmetry.space_group_name_H-M   'P 1'
#
loop_
_entity.id
_entity.type
_entity.pdbx_description
1 polymer ?
#
loop_
_entity_poly.entity_id
_entity_poly.type
_entity_poly.pdbx_seq_one_letter_code
_entity_poly.pdbx_strand_id
1 'polypeptide(L)'
;LRSISDVPAPSPPSARKPQHPVFNSGVMVFGALAIAGAAATWWLRGPEAVWAAFKGSGGLVLLIIPVVAGGMLIGGYAQALLPREKVARWLGGESGLRGLLLATAAGACTPGGPFASFALVAALARSGADIGACITYLTAWSLLGLHRLVQWELPLFG
;
A
#
# COMPACT_ATOMS: atom_id res chain seq x y z
N LEU A 1 3.79 37.07 -41.39
CA LEU A 1 2.75 36.70 -40.41
C LEU A 1 2.36 35.25 -40.69
N ARG A 2 2.97 34.31 -39.96
CA ARG A 2 2.59 32.88 -39.99
C ARG A 2 1.26 32.72 -39.28
N SER A 3 0.30 32.12 -39.96
CA SER A 3 -1.04 31.87 -39.40
C SER A 3 -0.94 30.84 -38.24
N ILE A 4 -1.68 31.13 -37.17
CA ILE A 4 -1.79 30.22 -35.97
C ILE A 4 -2.41 28.86 -36.35
N SER A 5 -2.98 28.74 -37.55
CA SER A 5 -3.58 27.50 -38.09
C SER A 5 -2.57 26.41 -38.50
N ASP A 6 -1.26 26.72 -38.56
CA ASP A 6 -0.22 25.77 -39.00
C ASP A 6 0.47 25.02 -37.86
N VAL A 7 -0.03 25.14 -36.62
CA VAL A 7 0.49 24.38 -35.50
C VAL A 7 -0.16 22.99 -35.54
N PRO A 8 0.60 21.90 -35.79
CA PRO A 8 0.04 20.57 -35.77
C PRO A 8 -0.50 20.26 -34.36
N ALA A 9 -1.73 19.77 -34.29
CA ALA A 9 -2.34 19.37 -33.03
C ALA A 9 -1.43 18.42 -32.28
N PRO A 10 -1.25 18.59 -30.97
CA PRO A 10 -0.45 17.65 -30.18
C PRO A 10 -1.01 16.24 -30.35
N SER A 11 -0.15 15.31 -30.76
CA SER A 11 -0.51 13.90 -30.89
C SER A 11 -1.08 13.41 -29.56
N PRO A 12 -2.20 12.66 -29.55
CA PRO A 12 -2.76 12.12 -28.34
C PRO A 12 -1.69 11.30 -27.62
N PRO A 13 -1.58 11.39 -26.28
CA PRO A 13 -0.60 10.62 -25.53
C PRO A 13 -0.84 9.13 -25.87
N SER A 14 0.19 8.50 -26.43
CA SER A 14 0.15 7.08 -26.74
C SER A 14 -0.22 6.33 -25.46
N ALA A 15 -1.39 5.74 -25.43
CA ALA A 15 -1.83 4.89 -24.34
C ALA A 15 -0.86 3.70 -24.25
N ARG A 16 0.21 3.87 -23.50
CA ARG A 16 1.14 2.80 -23.17
C ARG A 16 0.33 1.79 -22.36
N LYS A 17 -0.14 0.73 -23.02
CA LYS A 17 -0.72 -0.42 -22.33
C LYS A 17 0.28 -0.87 -21.27
N PRO A 18 -0.09 -0.97 -20.00
CA PRO A 18 0.78 -1.54 -18.99
C PRO A 18 0.97 -3.02 -19.35
N GLN A 19 2.06 -3.32 -19.99
CA GLN A 19 2.54 -4.69 -20.16
C GLN A 19 3.21 -5.05 -18.83
N HIS A 20 2.41 -5.53 -17.88
CA HIS A 20 2.94 -6.25 -16.74
C HIS A 20 3.04 -7.72 -17.17
N PRO A 21 4.23 -8.23 -17.52
CA PRO A 21 4.39 -9.66 -17.67
C PRO A 21 4.04 -10.28 -16.32
N VAL A 22 3.11 -11.23 -16.32
CA VAL A 22 2.69 -11.97 -15.12
C VAL A 22 3.89 -12.65 -14.44
N PHE A 23 4.96 -12.89 -15.21
CA PHE A 23 6.26 -13.33 -14.76
C PHE A 23 7.22 -12.14 -14.59
N ASN A 24 7.09 -11.43 -13.49
CA ASN A 24 8.08 -10.46 -13.08
C ASN A 24 9.23 -11.18 -12.33
N SER A 25 10.46 -10.65 -12.44
CA SER A 25 11.65 -11.16 -11.73
C SER A 25 11.39 -11.45 -10.25
N GLY A 26 10.54 -10.66 -9.61
CA GLY A 26 10.10 -10.89 -8.23
C GLY A 26 9.35 -12.21 -8.04
N VAL A 27 8.40 -12.53 -8.90
CA VAL A 27 7.64 -13.79 -8.83
C VAL A 27 8.56 -14.99 -9.02
N MET A 28 9.55 -14.89 -9.91
CA MET A 28 10.53 -15.95 -10.13
C MET A 28 11.43 -16.16 -8.90
N VAL A 29 11.91 -15.08 -8.28
CA VAL A 29 12.75 -15.15 -7.08
C VAL A 29 11.98 -15.76 -5.90
N PHE A 30 10.77 -15.27 -5.63
CA PHE A 30 9.94 -15.81 -4.54
C PHE A 30 9.50 -17.25 -4.81
N GLY A 31 9.20 -17.60 -6.07
CA GLY A 31 8.90 -18.97 -6.47
C GLY A 31 10.10 -19.91 -6.26
N ALA A 32 11.30 -19.49 -6.67
CA ALA A 32 12.52 -20.26 -6.45
C ALA A 32 12.82 -20.47 -4.95
N LEU A 33 12.67 -19.42 -4.14
CA LEU A 33 12.83 -19.52 -2.69
C LEU A 33 11.81 -20.46 -2.05
N ALA A 34 10.56 -20.42 -2.51
CA ALA A 34 9.51 -21.31 -2.01
C ALA A 34 9.81 -22.78 -2.36
N ILE A 35 10.26 -23.05 -3.59
CA ILE A 35 10.65 -24.41 -4.03
C ILE A 35 11.87 -24.89 -3.25
N ALA A 36 12.90 -24.06 -3.09
CA ALA A 36 14.09 -24.39 -2.31
C ALA A 36 13.75 -24.67 -0.84
N GLY A 37 12.89 -23.86 -0.23
CA GLY A 37 12.39 -24.07 1.14
C GLY A 37 11.60 -25.37 1.28
N ALA A 38 10.73 -25.67 0.31
CA ALA A 38 9.97 -26.91 0.30
C ALA A 38 10.89 -28.14 0.15
N ALA A 39 11.88 -28.08 -0.74
CA ALA A 39 12.87 -29.14 -0.93
C ALA A 39 13.71 -29.36 0.34
N ALA A 40 14.19 -28.29 0.97
CA ALA A 40 14.94 -28.38 2.22
C ALA A 40 14.08 -28.98 3.35
N THR A 41 12.82 -28.56 3.46
CA THR A 41 11.90 -29.13 4.46
C THR A 41 11.63 -30.60 4.22
N TRP A 42 11.46 -31.01 2.96
CA TRP A 42 11.29 -32.40 2.58
C TRP A 42 12.49 -33.26 3.02
N TRP A 43 13.70 -32.77 2.76
CA TRP A 43 14.93 -33.49 3.11
C TRP A 43 15.19 -33.58 4.61
N LEU A 44 14.91 -32.50 5.35
CA LEU A 44 15.21 -32.42 6.79
C LEU A 44 14.10 -32.98 7.68
N ARG A 45 12.84 -32.86 7.28
CA ARG A 45 11.67 -33.16 8.14
C ARG A 45 10.65 -34.09 7.50
N GLY A 46 10.86 -34.51 6.24
CA GLY A 46 9.99 -35.44 5.54
C GLY A 46 8.76 -34.78 4.88
N PRO A 47 7.98 -35.60 4.12
CA PRO A 47 6.85 -35.12 3.33
C PRO A 47 5.69 -34.58 4.18
N GLU A 48 5.49 -35.12 5.40
CA GLU A 48 4.42 -34.67 6.28
C GLU A 48 4.60 -33.22 6.73
N ALA A 49 5.86 -32.79 6.96
CA ALA A 49 6.16 -31.42 7.34
C ALA A 49 5.88 -30.43 6.19
N VAL A 50 6.15 -30.84 4.95
CA VAL A 50 5.82 -30.03 3.75
C VAL A 50 4.30 -29.89 3.61
N TRP A 51 3.56 -30.98 3.83
CA TRP A 51 2.11 -30.98 3.77
C TRP A 51 1.48 -30.11 4.89
N ALA A 52 2.02 -30.17 6.09
CA ALA A 52 1.61 -29.32 7.21
C ALA A 52 1.88 -27.84 6.91
N ALA A 53 3.06 -27.51 6.35
CA ALA A 53 3.40 -26.16 5.94
C ALA A 53 2.46 -25.64 4.83
N PHE A 54 2.12 -26.48 3.86
CA PHE A 54 1.20 -26.14 2.78
C PHE A 54 -0.22 -25.85 3.30
N LYS A 55 -0.73 -26.68 4.21
CA LYS A 55 -2.02 -26.45 4.87
C LYS A 55 -2.01 -25.17 5.71
N GLY A 56 -0.94 -24.92 6.47
CA GLY A 56 -0.76 -23.70 7.25
C GLY A 56 -0.74 -22.45 6.37
N SER A 57 -0.01 -22.51 5.25
CA SER A 57 0.02 -21.42 4.27
C SER A 57 -1.35 -21.16 3.64
N GLY A 58 -2.11 -22.21 3.32
CA GLY A 58 -3.47 -22.10 2.80
C GLY A 58 -4.41 -21.41 3.80
N GLY A 59 -4.30 -21.74 5.09
CA GLY A 59 -5.04 -21.07 6.16
C GLY A 59 -4.71 -19.60 6.28
N LEU A 60 -3.42 -19.23 6.16
CA LEU A 60 -3.00 -17.82 6.15
C LEU A 60 -3.55 -17.06 4.94
N VAL A 61 -3.54 -17.65 3.75
CA VAL A 61 -4.12 -17.03 2.55
C VAL A 61 -5.61 -16.75 2.74
N LEU A 62 -6.34 -17.73 3.28
CA LEU A 62 -7.78 -17.58 3.58
C LEU A 62 -8.04 -16.44 4.59
N LEU A 63 -7.16 -16.26 5.57
CA LEU A 63 -7.24 -15.16 6.54
C LEU A 63 -6.90 -13.80 5.90
N ILE A 64 -5.94 -13.77 4.99
CA ILE A 64 -5.47 -12.53 4.36
C ILE A 64 -6.49 -11.98 3.37
N ILE A 65 -7.22 -12.83 2.65
CA ILE A 65 -8.21 -12.41 1.64
C ILE A 65 -9.23 -11.39 2.19
N PRO A 66 -9.95 -11.66 3.29
CA PRO A 66 -10.92 -10.70 3.82
C PRO A 66 -10.25 -9.42 4.36
N VAL A 67 -9.04 -9.51 4.90
CA VAL A 67 -8.27 -8.34 5.37
C VAL A 67 -7.90 -7.43 4.20
N VAL A 68 -7.41 -8.01 3.09
CA VAL A 68 -7.09 -7.26 1.87
C VAL A 68 -8.36 -6.67 1.26
N ALA A 69 -9.42 -7.44 1.14
CA ALA A 69 -10.70 -6.96 0.62
C ALA A 69 -11.26 -5.81 1.47
N GLY A 70 -11.23 -5.94 2.80
CA GLY A 70 -11.61 -4.87 3.72
C GLY A 70 -10.75 -3.60 3.54
N GLY A 71 -9.43 -3.75 3.41
CA GLY A 71 -8.52 -2.63 3.15
C GLY A 71 -8.83 -1.93 1.81
N MET A 72 -9.11 -2.70 0.77
CA MET A 72 -9.50 -2.15 -0.54
C MET A 72 -10.85 -1.41 -0.48
N LEU A 73 -11.83 -1.93 0.25
CA LEU A 73 -13.11 -1.27 0.48
C LEU A 73 -12.93 0.05 1.24
N ILE A 74 -12.17 0.03 2.34
CA ILE A 74 -11.86 1.25 3.10
C ILE A 74 -11.20 2.29 2.20
N GLY A 75 -10.20 1.90 1.40
CA GLY A 75 -9.53 2.80 0.46
C GLY A 75 -10.46 3.35 -0.61
N GLY A 76 -11.37 2.52 -1.15
CA GLY A 76 -12.39 2.93 -2.11
C GLY A 76 -13.38 3.93 -1.51
N TYR A 77 -13.93 3.63 -0.34
CA TYR A 77 -14.83 4.53 0.36
C TYR A 77 -14.15 5.83 0.80
N ALA A 78 -12.93 5.76 1.32
CA ALA A 78 -12.16 6.95 1.67
C ALA A 78 -11.96 7.85 0.44
N GLN A 79 -11.65 7.27 -0.73
CA GLN A 79 -11.50 8.04 -1.97
C GLN A 79 -12.82 8.71 -2.41
N ALA A 80 -13.96 8.05 -2.20
CA ALA A 80 -15.27 8.59 -2.54
C ALA A 80 -15.74 9.68 -1.58
N LEU A 81 -15.40 9.54 -0.29
CA LEU A 81 -15.83 10.45 0.78
C LEU A 81 -14.89 11.65 0.98
N LEU A 82 -13.62 11.54 0.56
CA LEU A 82 -12.62 12.61 0.72
C LEU A 82 -12.83 13.70 -0.34
N PRO A 83 -13.28 14.91 0.04
CA PRO A 83 -13.42 16.02 -0.90
C PRO A 83 -12.04 16.46 -1.36
N ARG A 84 -11.76 16.36 -2.65
CA ARG A 84 -10.46 16.71 -3.25
C ARG A 84 -9.98 18.11 -2.86
N GLU A 85 -10.90 19.08 -2.81
CA GLU A 85 -10.59 20.47 -2.45
C GLU A 85 -10.08 20.60 -1.00
N LYS A 86 -10.66 19.84 -0.08
CA LYS A 86 -10.20 19.84 1.32
C LYS A 86 -8.84 19.16 1.44
N VAL A 87 -8.65 18.01 0.79
CA VAL A 87 -7.37 17.29 0.79
C VAL A 87 -6.27 18.15 0.19
N ALA A 88 -6.50 18.77 -0.98
CA ALA A 88 -5.54 19.64 -1.61
C ALA A 88 -5.19 20.87 -0.75
N ARG A 89 -6.17 21.44 -0.03
CA ARG A 89 -5.95 22.59 0.85
C ARG A 89 -5.19 22.25 2.13
N TRP A 90 -5.42 21.05 2.72
CA TRP A 90 -4.84 20.68 4.01
C TRP A 90 -3.57 19.85 3.90
N LEU A 91 -3.43 19.08 2.82
CA LEU A 91 -2.33 18.14 2.58
C LEU A 91 -1.65 18.37 1.21
N GLY A 92 -2.02 19.43 0.48
CA GLY A 92 -1.41 19.80 -0.79
C GLY A 92 -0.05 20.47 -0.60
N GLY A 93 0.66 20.69 -1.70
CA GLY A 93 2.02 21.24 -1.70
C GLY A 93 2.20 22.59 -1.01
N GLU A 94 1.14 23.41 -0.94
CA GLU A 94 1.15 24.72 -0.25
C GLU A 94 0.87 24.64 1.26
N SER A 95 0.53 23.46 1.78
CA SER A 95 0.18 23.27 3.20
C SER A 95 1.37 23.35 4.17
N GLY A 96 2.60 23.19 3.65
CA GLY A 96 3.83 23.30 4.41
C GLY A 96 3.85 22.41 5.66
N LEU A 97 4.39 22.92 6.77
CA LEU A 97 4.50 22.20 8.05
C LEU A 97 3.14 21.76 8.61
N ARG A 98 2.07 22.52 8.38
CA ARG A 98 0.72 22.16 8.85
C ARG A 98 0.23 20.87 8.20
N GLY A 99 0.47 20.70 6.91
CA GLY A 99 0.12 19.47 6.18
C GLY A 99 0.90 18.26 6.70
N LEU A 100 2.19 18.43 6.99
CA LEU A 100 3.03 17.37 7.56
C LEU A 100 2.57 16.99 8.96
N LEU A 101 2.26 17.93 9.83
CA LEU A 101 1.73 17.65 11.19
C LEU A 101 0.39 16.91 11.15
N LEU A 102 -0.51 17.32 10.24
CA LEU A 102 -1.78 16.64 10.04
C LEU A 102 -1.59 15.24 9.50
N ALA A 103 -0.69 15.05 8.53
CA ALA A 103 -0.36 13.73 7.99
C ALA A 103 0.25 12.82 9.07
N THR A 104 1.12 13.37 9.94
CA THR A 104 1.70 12.65 11.08
C THR A 104 0.62 12.20 12.06
N ALA A 105 -0.26 13.10 12.48
CA ALA A 105 -1.34 12.79 13.42
C ALA A 105 -2.30 11.75 12.81
N ALA A 106 -2.70 11.93 11.55
CA ALA A 106 -3.55 10.98 10.84
C ALA A 106 -2.89 9.59 10.72
N GLY A 107 -1.59 9.54 10.36
CA GLY A 107 -0.85 8.29 10.28
C GLY A 107 -0.76 7.58 11.63
N ALA A 108 -0.37 8.29 12.69
CA ALA A 108 -0.28 7.74 14.04
C ALA A 108 -1.62 7.20 14.56
N CYS A 109 -2.72 7.89 14.26
CA CYS A 109 -4.07 7.50 14.69
C CYS A 109 -4.74 6.45 13.81
N THR A 110 -4.19 6.12 12.63
CA THR A 110 -4.83 5.16 11.73
C THR A 110 -4.70 3.73 12.27
N PRO A 111 -5.82 3.09 12.65
CA PRO A 111 -5.80 1.69 13.05
C PRO A 111 -5.72 0.80 11.81
N GLY A 112 -5.14 -0.39 11.95
CA GLY A 112 -5.16 -1.42 10.93
C GLY A 112 -3.81 -1.72 10.31
N GLY A 113 -3.82 -2.73 9.43
CA GLY A 113 -2.63 -3.26 8.79
C GLY A 113 -2.18 -2.44 7.56
N PRO A 114 -1.08 -2.87 6.92
CA PRO A 114 -0.49 -2.17 5.77
C PRO A 114 -1.45 -1.99 4.60
N PHE A 115 -2.35 -2.93 4.38
CA PHE A 115 -3.31 -2.87 3.26
C PHE A 115 -4.27 -1.69 3.36
N ALA A 116 -4.79 -1.41 4.57
CA ALA A 116 -5.66 -0.26 4.80
C ALA A 116 -4.90 1.07 4.67
N SER A 117 -3.69 1.14 5.22
CA SER A 117 -2.86 2.35 5.19
C SER A 117 -2.40 2.70 3.79
N PHE A 118 -1.94 1.71 3.00
CA PHE A 118 -1.57 1.94 1.61
C PHE A 118 -2.77 2.32 0.73
N ALA A 119 -3.93 1.71 0.95
CA ALA A 119 -5.15 2.07 0.24
C ALA A 119 -5.57 3.52 0.54
N LEU A 120 -5.46 3.93 1.81
CA LEU A 120 -5.77 5.31 2.22
C LEU A 120 -4.79 6.32 1.64
N VAL A 121 -3.48 6.03 1.66
CA VAL A 121 -2.47 6.88 1.03
C VAL A 121 -2.71 7.02 -0.47
N ALA A 122 -3.04 5.93 -1.16
CA ALA A 122 -3.38 5.98 -2.56
C ALA A 122 -4.62 6.85 -2.83
N ALA A 123 -5.62 6.80 -1.93
CA ALA A 123 -6.80 7.68 -1.99
C ALA A 123 -6.43 9.14 -1.78
N LEU A 124 -5.59 9.46 -0.79
CA LEU A 124 -5.10 10.81 -0.51
C LEU A 124 -4.31 11.39 -1.69
N ALA A 125 -3.36 10.62 -2.23
CA ALA A 125 -2.56 11.02 -3.39
C ALA A 125 -3.44 11.33 -4.61
N ARG A 126 -4.44 10.50 -4.89
CA ARG A 126 -5.40 10.73 -5.98
C ARG A 126 -6.32 11.92 -5.72
N SER A 127 -6.51 12.30 -4.47
CA SER A 127 -7.32 13.45 -4.06
C SER A 127 -6.52 14.76 -4.02
N GLY A 128 -5.23 14.74 -4.37
CA GLY A 128 -4.39 15.93 -4.49
C GLY A 128 -3.52 16.21 -3.26
N ALA A 129 -3.30 15.22 -2.39
CA ALA A 129 -2.29 15.34 -1.34
C ALA A 129 -0.88 15.35 -1.93
N ASP A 130 0.00 16.13 -1.31
CA ASP A 130 1.41 16.18 -1.66
C ASP A 130 2.13 14.86 -1.33
N ILE A 131 3.14 14.53 -2.12
CA ILE A 131 3.96 13.32 -1.91
C ILE A 131 4.63 13.35 -0.53
N GLY A 132 5.12 14.53 -0.08
CA GLY A 132 5.69 14.69 1.25
C GLY A 132 4.70 14.36 2.37
N ALA A 133 3.45 14.80 2.26
CA ALA A 133 2.39 14.47 3.21
C ALA A 133 2.07 12.96 3.20
N CYS A 134 2.05 12.33 2.02
CA CYS A 134 1.82 10.90 1.89
C CYS A 134 2.95 10.06 2.53
N ILE A 135 4.20 10.45 2.31
CA ILE A 135 5.37 9.79 2.92
C ILE A 135 5.35 9.99 4.44
N THR A 136 5.06 11.21 4.90
CA THR A 136 4.96 11.52 6.33
C THR A 136 3.88 10.70 7.01
N TYR A 137 2.70 10.57 6.39
CA TYR A 137 1.63 9.71 6.88
C TYR A 137 2.09 8.25 7.02
N LEU A 138 2.71 7.67 5.98
CA LEU A 138 3.20 6.28 6.02
C LEU A 138 4.27 6.07 7.08
N THR A 139 5.20 7.01 7.20
CA THR A 139 6.26 6.97 8.20
C THR A 139 5.68 7.05 9.63
N ALA A 140 4.76 7.98 9.86
CA ALA A 140 4.09 8.12 11.14
C ALA A 140 3.26 6.88 11.49
N TRP A 141 2.51 6.33 10.52
CA TRP A 141 1.77 5.09 10.72
C TRP A 141 2.69 3.92 11.09
N SER A 142 3.84 3.77 10.42
CA SER A 142 4.76 2.65 10.65
C SER A 142 5.56 2.76 11.96
N LEU A 143 5.90 3.98 12.38
CA LEU A 143 6.72 4.23 13.57
C LEU A 143 5.90 4.53 14.82
N LEU A 144 4.85 5.35 14.68
CA LEU A 144 4.05 5.88 15.80
C LEU A 144 2.65 5.25 15.88
N GLY A 145 2.33 4.28 15.03
CA GLY A 145 1.00 3.70 14.95
C GLY A 145 0.48 3.22 16.32
N LEU A 146 -0.62 3.78 16.80
CA LEU A 146 -1.27 3.38 18.06
C LEU A 146 -1.54 1.88 18.16
N HIS A 147 -1.81 1.23 17.03
CA HIS A 147 -2.00 -0.22 16.99
C HIS A 147 -0.75 -0.99 17.44
N ARG A 148 0.44 -0.50 17.11
CA ARG A 148 1.71 -1.09 17.52
C ARG A 148 1.95 -0.91 19.02
N LEU A 149 1.69 0.28 19.53
CA LEU A 149 1.81 0.61 20.95
C LEU A 149 0.90 -0.29 21.80
N VAL A 150 -0.35 -0.45 21.39
CA VAL A 150 -1.34 -1.29 22.11
C VAL A 150 -1.01 -2.78 21.97
N GLN A 151 -0.53 -3.20 20.81
CA GLN A 151 -0.36 -4.63 20.49
C GLN A 151 0.97 -5.20 20.99
N TRP A 152 2.02 -4.38 21.04
CA TRP A 152 3.38 -4.83 21.38
C TRP A 152 4.00 -4.14 22.59
N GLU A 153 3.86 -2.83 22.72
CA GLU A 153 4.56 -2.09 23.76
C GLU A 153 3.85 -2.18 25.11
N LEU A 154 2.53 -2.03 25.15
CA LEU A 154 1.77 -2.16 26.38
C LEU A 154 1.88 -3.56 27.03
N PRO A 155 1.78 -4.69 26.32
CA PRO A 155 1.94 -6.01 26.92
C PRO A 155 3.37 -6.34 27.38
N LEU A 156 4.39 -5.66 26.81
CA LEU A 156 5.79 -5.91 27.14
C LEU A 156 6.33 -5.02 28.26
N PHE A 157 5.80 -3.81 28.41
CA PHE A 157 6.30 -2.78 29.32
C PHE A 157 5.27 -2.31 30.34
N GLY A 158 4.00 -2.76 30.26
CA GLY A 158 2.87 -2.39 31.11
C GLY A 158 2.65 -3.22 32.37
#